data_916672514ecc85e6cf0af121d5982551
#
_entry.id   916672514ecc85e6cf0af121d5982551
#
_cell.length_a   1.000
_cell.length_b   1.000
_cell.length_c   1.000
_cell.angle_alpha   90.00
_cell.angle_beta   90.00
_cell.angle_gamma   90.00
#
_symmetry.space_group_name_H-M   'P 1'
#
loop_
_entity.id
_entity.type
_entity.pdbx_description
1 polymer ?
#
loop_
_entity_poly.entity_id
_entity_poly.type
_entity_poly.pdbx_seq_one_letter_code
_entity_poly.pdbx_strand_id
1 'polypeptide(L)'
;WGKLLGLLHDKGKESNAFQQHIMKESGYEPEAKVVGDYHHAYVGGIIARKLYGKAFDNFFVNQIVSHHSGLHDTDELNSILDKEVPEEINMAISKTELNKPPKCENVKADFHHLARMLYSCLVDADYLDTEAFMDKSSSDLRNVKSELKELMPLLDKYLQDLKQEAADSEVNVIRNQVQVQCLKMSNSSAGFYSLTVPTGGGKTLSSLLWAMHHALRNGQKRIIIAIPYTSIIVQTASILRKIFGEENVLEHHSNVEPELIRNEECRERMKLATENWDYPIIVTTNVQLFESMFSNKPSKCRKLHNIVNSVVILDEVQTLPMDYLQPIVDSLKTYSRLFNVSVLFTTASQPILSGFIEGCNPKASFKGIENVTEIIPKEFNLHDKLRRVKLEIDNYGKSYDEVATMLCRHKRVLCIVNTRKDAKELYDRLPKEGITLHLSKMMCPEHIRETIDQMKSALKDEDTEIIRVVSTQLVEAGVDIDFPVVYRQEAGLDSVLQAAGRCNREGRQEMCTTYVFSLTKEHNLPRGEMQDANYARLNLDVSRDW
;
A
#
# COMPACT_ATOMS: atom_id res chain seq x y z
N TRP A 1 27.23 -10.81 9.43
CA TRP A 1 26.11 -11.65 9.00
C TRP A 1 26.07 -11.75 7.47
N GLY A 2 25.85 -10.69 6.72
CA GLY A 2 25.70 -10.70 5.26
C GLY A 2 26.89 -11.32 4.53
N LYS A 3 28.15 -10.98 4.91
CA LYS A 3 29.34 -11.59 4.32
C LYS A 3 29.36 -13.12 4.45
N LEU A 4 28.95 -13.63 5.62
CA LEU A 4 28.94 -15.08 5.86
C LEU A 4 27.82 -15.78 5.09
N LEU A 5 26.62 -15.13 4.98
CA LEU A 5 25.54 -15.61 4.13
C LEU A 5 26.01 -15.75 2.68
N GLY A 6 26.64 -14.70 2.13
CA GLY A 6 27.17 -14.72 0.77
C GLY A 6 28.25 -15.77 0.53
N LEU A 7 29.11 -16.05 1.53
CA LEU A 7 30.14 -17.09 1.40
C LEU A 7 29.58 -18.52 1.43
N LEU A 8 28.45 -18.73 2.12
CA LEU A 8 27.94 -20.07 2.37
C LEU A 8 26.80 -20.49 1.46
N HIS A 9 25.98 -19.56 0.94
CA HIS A 9 24.76 -19.93 0.22
C HIS A 9 25.02 -20.85 -0.99
N ASP A 10 26.07 -20.59 -1.71
CA ASP A 10 26.48 -21.31 -2.91
C ASP A 10 27.56 -22.38 -2.71
N LYS A 11 27.93 -22.66 -1.47
CA LYS A 11 29.04 -23.60 -1.18
C LYS A 11 28.84 -25.00 -1.78
N GLY A 12 27.60 -25.43 -1.96
CA GLY A 12 27.28 -26.71 -2.61
C GLY A 12 27.55 -26.74 -4.12
N LYS A 13 27.74 -25.59 -4.77
CA LYS A 13 28.11 -25.53 -6.19
C LYS A 13 29.51 -26.13 -6.46
N GLU A 14 30.34 -26.30 -5.42
CA GLU A 14 31.63 -27.02 -5.53
C GLU A 14 31.47 -28.52 -5.73
N SER A 15 30.29 -29.14 -5.55
CA SER A 15 30.08 -30.56 -5.73
C SER A 15 30.21 -31.01 -7.19
N ASN A 16 30.74 -32.20 -7.38
CA ASN A 16 30.86 -32.81 -8.71
C ASN A 16 29.49 -32.94 -9.40
N ALA A 17 28.46 -33.30 -8.65
CA ALA A 17 27.10 -33.43 -9.17
C ALA A 17 26.58 -32.09 -9.72
N PHE A 18 26.79 -30.97 -9.01
CA PHE A 18 26.38 -29.66 -9.49
C PHE A 18 27.21 -29.22 -10.71
N GLN A 19 28.52 -29.43 -10.70
CA GLN A 19 29.38 -29.08 -11.84
C GLN A 19 28.98 -29.83 -13.10
N GLN A 20 28.73 -31.14 -12.98
CA GLN A 20 28.25 -31.98 -14.10
C GLN A 20 26.87 -31.53 -14.60
N HIS A 21 25.97 -31.14 -13.69
CA HIS A 21 24.66 -30.61 -14.05
C HIS A 21 24.78 -29.30 -14.86
N ILE A 22 25.58 -28.35 -14.39
CA ILE A 22 25.80 -27.07 -15.10
C ILE A 22 26.46 -27.28 -16.48
N MET A 23 27.46 -28.14 -16.58
CA MET A 23 28.13 -28.46 -17.86
C MET A 23 27.15 -29.04 -18.88
N LYS A 24 26.23 -29.88 -18.42
CA LYS A 24 25.17 -30.45 -19.25
C LYS A 24 24.16 -29.42 -19.70
N GLU A 25 23.60 -28.66 -18.77
CA GLU A 25 22.55 -27.66 -19.06
C GLU A 25 23.07 -26.48 -19.90
N SER A 26 24.31 -26.06 -19.70
CA SER A 26 24.95 -25.02 -20.53
C SER A 26 25.30 -25.48 -21.96
N GLY A 27 25.17 -26.77 -22.24
CA GLY A 27 25.57 -27.38 -23.54
C GLY A 27 27.08 -27.49 -23.73
N TYR A 28 27.89 -27.22 -22.69
CA TYR A 28 29.36 -27.40 -22.75
C TYR A 28 29.74 -28.88 -22.85
N GLU A 29 29.10 -29.73 -22.04
CA GLU A 29 29.19 -31.18 -22.11
C GLU A 29 27.79 -31.80 -22.07
N PRO A 30 27.04 -31.85 -23.20
CA PRO A 30 25.65 -32.31 -23.22
C PRO A 30 25.47 -33.77 -22.76
N GLU A 31 26.51 -34.61 -22.90
CA GLU A 31 26.52 -36.03 -22.53
C GLU A 31 26.99 -36.27 -21.08
N ALA A 32 27.26 -35.19 -20.29
CA ALA A 32 27.70 -35.34 -18.90
C ALA A 32 26.67 -36.15 -18.10
N LYS A 33 27.13 -37.15 -17.35
CA LYS A 33 26.29 -37.94 -16.46
C LYS A 33 26.30 -37.31 -15.08
N VAL A 34 25.15 -36.74 -14.68
CA VAL A 34 24.97 -36.20 -13.33
C VAL A 34 24.81 -37.39 -12.36
N VAL A 35 25.74 -37.52 -11.43
CA VAL A 35 25.70 -38.55 -10.39
C VAL A 35 25.62 -37.88 -9.03
N GLY A 36 24.55 -38.15 -8.27
CA GLY A 36 24.29 -37.58 -6.95
C GLY A 36 23.28 -36.47 -6.96
N ASP A 37 23.11 -35.82 -5.80
CA ASP A 37 22.20 -34.67 -5.62
C ASP A 37 22.90 -33.37 -6.07
N TYR A 38 22.42 -32.77 -7.13
CA TYR A 38 22.94 -31.50 -7.66
C TYR A 38 22.33 -30.28 -6.98
N HIS A 39 21.38 -30.44 -6.05
CA HIS A 39 20.87 -29.33 -5.27
C HIS A 39 21.96 -28.83 -4.32
N HIS A 40 22.30 -27.55 -4.38
CA HIS A 40 23.49 -27.02 -3.69
C HIS A 40 23.16 -26.26 -2.40
N ALA A 41 21.94 -25.69 -2.28
CA ALA A 41 21.60 -24.75 -1.21
C ALA A 41 21.75 -25.33 0.21
N TYR A 42 21.46 -26.62 0.40
CA TYR A 42 21.51 -27.27 1.73
C TYR A 42 22.92 -27.38 2.32
N VAL A 43 23.93 -27.52 1.48
CA VAL A 43 25.32 -27.74 1.89
C VAL A 43 25.83 -26.61 2.77
N GLY A 44 25.68 -25.37 2.31
CA GLY A 44 26.08 -24.19 3.10
C GLY A 44 25.33 -24.09 4.42
N GLY A 45 24.04 -24.48 4.44
CA GLY A 45 23.23 -24.54 5.67
C GLY A 45 23.76 -25.56 6.68
N ILE A 46 24.13 -26.77 6.23
CA ILE A 46 24.73 -27.81 7.11
C ILE A 46 26.06 -27.32 7.69
N ILE A 47 26.91 -26.70 6.87
CA ILE A 47 28.18 -26.12 7.35
C ILE A 47 27.91 -25.02 8.38
N ALA A 48 26.97 -24.12 8.12
CA ALA A 48 26.58 -23.05 9.05
C ALA A 48 26.09 -23.62 10.39
N ARG A 49 25.21 -24.65 10.36
CA ARG A 49 24.72 -25.34 11.58
C ARG A 49 25.86 -25.97 12.37
N LYS A 50 26.82 -26.62 11.70
CA LYS A 50 28.01 -27.21 12.37
C LYS A 50 28.88 -26.16 13.04
N LEU A 51 29.06 -24.98 12.41
CA LEU A 51 29.91 -23.91 12.92
C LEU A 51 29.27 -23.13 14.06
N TYR A 52 27.98 -22.85 13.99
CA TYR A 52 27.30 -21.91 14.88
C TYR A 52 26.27 -22.54 15.81
N GLY A 53 25.84 -23.77 15.52
CA GLY A 53 24.91 -24.54 16.33
C GLY A 53 23.44 -24.31 15.98
N LYS A 54 22.58 -25.21 16.48
CA LYS A 54 21.14 -25.27 16.19
C LYS A 54 20.36 -24.00 16.58
N ALA A 55 20.86 -23.22 17.53
CA ALA A 55 20.24 -21.95 17.94
C ALA A 55 20.14 -20.92 16.80
N PHE A 56 20.93 -21.08 15.75
CA PHE A 56 20.95 -20.19 14.58
C PHE A 56 20.12 -20.68 13.41
N ASP A 57 19.43 -21.81 13.52
CA ASP A 57 18.70 -22.42 12.41
C ASP A 57 17.67 -21.46 11.78
N ASN A 58 16.78 -20.89 12.57
CA ASN A 58 15.72 -20.01 12.07
C ASN A 58 16.19 -18.60 11.76
N PHE A 59 17.38 -18.21 12.22
CA PHE A 59 17.87 -16.84 12.05
C PHE A 59 18.91 -16.69 10.95
N PHE A 60 19.63 -17.77 10.62
CA PHE A 60 20.76 -17.69 9.73
C PHE A 60 20.84 -18.87 8.76
N VAL A 61 20.66 -20.09 9.26
CA VAL A 61 20.79 -21.32 8.46
C VAL A 61 19.65 -21.45 7.45
N ASN A 62 18.43 -21.16 7.89
CA ASN A 62 17.26 -21.23 7.02
C ASN A 62 17.39 -20.27 5.82
N GLN A 63 17.96 -19.09 5.99
CA GLN A 63 18.16 -18.13 4.90
C GLN A 63 19.09 -18.69 3.83
N ILE A 64 20.15 -19.41 4.24
CA ILE A 64 21.07 -20.07 3.31
C ILE A 64 20.35 -21.16 2.54
N VAL A 65 19.70 -22.08 3.24
CA VAL A 65 19.02 -23.23 2.62
C VAL A 65 17.90 -22.80 1.68
N SER A 66 17.26 -21.69 1.97
CA SER A 66 16.02 -21.27 1.34
C SER A 66 16.17 -20.27 0.20
N HIS A 67 17.40 -19.86 -0.18
CA HIS A 67 17.59 -18.73 -1.10
C HIS A 67 16.93 -18.91 -2.48
N HIS A 68 16.69 -20.15 -2.91
CA HIS A 68 15.93 -20.46 -4.13
C HIS A 68 14.49 -20.90 -3.90
N SER A 69 14.17 -21.53 -2.76
CA SER A 69 12.88 -22.20 -2.54
C SER A 69 11.87 -21.34 -1.75
N GLY A 70 12.34 -20.50 -0.86
CA GLY A 70 11.54 -19.78 0.15
C GLY A 70 11.77 -20.35 1.55
N LEU A 71 11.59 -19.49 2.57
CA LEU A 71 11.85 -19.86 3.96
C LEU A 71 11.01 -21.08 4.37
N HIS A 72 11.69 -22.09 4.86
CA HIS A 72 11.12 -23.35 5.31
C HIS A 72 10.60 -23.26 6.75
N ASP A 73 9.63 -24.10 7.08
CA ASP A 73 9.28 -24.34 8.47
C ASP A 73 10.33 -25.21 9.19
N THR A 74 10.14 -25.42 10.48
CA THR A 74 11.16 -26.11 11.30
C THR A 74 11.35 -27.59 10.90
N ASP A 75 10.28 -28.26 10.49
CA ASP A 75 10.31 -29.69 10.18
C ASP A 75 10.95 -29.92 8.81
N GLU A 76 10.57 -29.11 7.82
CA GLU A 76 11.19 -29.11 6.49
C GLU A 76 12.69 -28.78 6.59
N LEU A 77 13.04 -27.72 7.35
CA LEU A 77 14.43 -27.33 7.56
C LEU A 77 15.26 -28.46 8.18
N ASN A 78 14.76 -29.13 9.20
CA ASN A 78 15.45 -30.25 9.82
C ASN A 78 15.65 -31.40 8.81
N SER A 79 14.63 -31.76 8.05
CA SER A 79 14.74 -32.80 7.03
C SER A 79 15.81 -32.49 5.97
N ILE A 80 15.92 -31.22 5.57
CA ILE A 80 16.94 -30.79 4.61
C ILE A 80 18.35 -30.85 5.23
N LEU A 81 18.49 -30.46 6.49
CA LEU A 81 19.79 -30.41 7.19
C LEU A 81 20.28 -31.78 7.70
N ASP A 82 19.45 -32.81 7.61
CA ASP A 82 19.84 -34.22 7.88
C ASP A 82 20.50 -34.90 6.66
N LYS A 83 20.58 -34.23 5.50
CA LYS A 83 21.27 -34.71 4.32
C LYS A 83 22.79 -34.81 4.56
N GLU A 84 23.44 -35.69 3.81
CA GLU A 84 24.90 -35.82 3.80
C GLU A 84 25.51 -34.76 2.89
N VAL A 85 26.64 -34.19 3.34
CA VAL A 85 27.45 -33.27 2.53
C VAL A 85 28.36 -34.11 1.62
N PRO A 86 28.45 -33.83 0.30
CA PRO A 86 29.37 -34.51 -0.60
C PRO A 86 30.81 -34.47 -0.09
N GLU A 87 31.53 -35.60 -0.18
CA GLU A 87 32.87 -35.78 0.40
C GLU A 87 33.90 -34.82 -0.19
N GLU A 88 33.73 -34.46 -1.46
CA GLU A 88 34.65 -33.56 -2.17
C GLU A 88 34.57 -32.10 -1.67
N ILE A 89 33.52 -31.72 -0.96
CA ILE A 89 33.36 -30.35 -0.50
C ILE A 89 34.27 -30.06 0.70
N ASN A 90 35.11 -29.05 0.56
CA ASN A 90 35.96 -28.61 1.66
C ASN A 90 35.13 -27.92 2.75
N MET A 91 34.95 -28.62 3.88
CA MET A 91 34.22 -28.11 5.05
C MET A 91 35.06 -27.23 5.98
N ALA A 92 36.36 -27.07 5.71
CA ALA A 92 37.29 -26.29 6.54
C ALA A 92 37.08 -24.76 6.34
N ILE A 93 35.94 -24.26 6.78
CA ILE A 93 35.65 -22.83 6.82
C ILE A 93 35.95 -22.31 8.22
N SER A 94 36.78 -21.28 8.31
CA SER A 94 37.10 -20.65 9.59
C SER A 94 35.84 -19.99 10.16
N LYS A 95 35.56 -20.27 11.44
CA LYS A 95 34.45 -19.63 12.15
C LYS A 95 34.74 -18.13 12.25
N THR A 96 33.85 -17.33 11.66
CA THR A 96 33.91 -15.87 11.76
C THR A 96 33.15 -15.41 13.00
N GLU A 97 33.69 -14.47 13.75
CA GLU A 97 32.98 -13.87 14.86
C GLU A 97 31.76 -13.08 14.32
N LEU A 98 30.60 -13.38 14.88
CA LEU A 98 29.35 -12.72 14.49
C LEU A 98 29.12 -11.51 15.38
N ASN A 99 28.75 -10.39 14.78
CA ASN A 99 28.29 -9.22 15.52
C ASN A 99 27.05 -9.57 16.35
N LYS A 100 26.94 -8.97 17.54
CA LYS A 100 25.74 -9.12 18.35
C LYS A 100 24.52 -8.59 17.56
N PRO A 101 23.38 -9.31 17.57
CA PRO A 101 22.16 -8.79 17.00
C PRO A 101 21.71 -7.54 17.76
N PRO A 102 20.92 -6.64 17.13
CA PRO A 102 20.36 -5.50 17.83
C PRO A 102 19.48 -5.94 18.99
N LYS A 103 19.35 -5.09 20.01
CA LYS A 103 18.51 -5.38 21.17
C LYS A 103 17.05 -5.48 20.74
N CYS A 104 16.45 -6.65 20.97
CA CYS A 104 15.04 -6.91 20.71
C CYS A 104 14.17 -6.49 21.90
N GLU A 105 13.06 -5.82 21.65
CA GLU A 105 12.02 -5.49 22.62
C GLU A 105 10.84 -6.45 22.53
N ASN A 106 10.30 -6.64 21.33
CA ASN A 106 9.36 -7.71 21.01
C ASN A 106 10.12 -8.84 20.32
N VAL A 107 10.61 -9.80 21.11
CA VAL A 107 11.51 -10.87 20.61
C VAL A 107 10.91 -11.60 19.40
N LYS A 108 9.61 -11.89 19.39
CA LYS A 108 8.96 -12.61 18.28
C LYS A 108 8.93 -11.77 17.00
N ALA A 109 8.42 -10.55 17.06
CA ALA A 109 8.30 -9.69 15.90
C ALA A 109 9.69 -9.24 15.40
N ASP A 110 10.57 -8.82 16.30
CA ASP A 110 11.89 -8.32 15.95
C ASP A 110 12.75 -9.41 15.28
N PHE A 111 12.75 -10.61 15.88
CA PHE A 111 13.50 -11.74 15.35
C PHE A 111 12.98 -12.17 13.96
N HIS A 112 11.66 -12.21 13.80
CA HIS A 112 11.00 -12.51 12.54
C HIS A 112 11.43 -11.55 11.42
N HIS A 113 11.43 -10.24 11.70
CA HIS A 113 11.80 -9.24 10.70
C HIS A 113 13.32 -9.15 10.47
N LEU A 114 14.15 -9.35 11.50
CA LEU A 114 15.59 -9.43 11.33
C LEU A 114 15.99 -10.63 10.45
N ALA A 115 15.40 -11.80 10.68
CA ALA A 115 15.63 -12.99 9.87
C ALA A 115 15.24 -12.77 8.39
N ARG A 116 14.07 -12.17 8.14
CA ARG A 116 13.63 -11.82 6.79
C ARG A 116 14.46 -10.72 6.15
N MET A 117 14.99 -9.79 6.93
CA MET A 117 15.88 -8.75 6.42
C MET A 117 17.20 -9.36 5.91
N LEU A 118 17.78 -10.29 6.66
CA LEU A 118 18.98 -11.04 6.20
C LEU A 118 18.67 -11.84 4.93
N TYR A 119 17.51 -12.48 4.90
CA TYR A 119 17.05 -13.21 3.73
C TYR A 119 16.85 -12.30 2.51
N SER A 120 16.22 -11.14 2.70
CA SER A 120 16.04 -10.13 1.67
C SER A 120 17.36 -9.67 1.05
N CYS A 121 18.35 -9.37 1.89
CA CYS A 121 19.67 -8.96 1.43
C CYS A 121 20.37 -10.08 0.64
N LEU A 122 20.28 -11.34 1.10
CA LEU A 122 20.90 -12.46 0.42
C LEU A 122 20.27 -12.70 -0.94
N VAL A 123 18.94 -12.89 -0.99
CA VAL A 123 18.26 -13.23 -2.25
C VAL A 123 18.31 -12.11 -3.28
N ASP A 124 18.22 -10.84 -2.86
CA ASP A 124 18.32 -9.74 -3.81
C ASP A 124 19.76 -9.60 -4.36
N ALA A 125 20.77 -9.78 -3.53
CA ALA A 125 22.17 -9.77 -3.97
C ALA A 125 22.47 -10.90 -4.97
N ASP A 126 22.00 -12.12 -4.70
CA ASP A 126 22.14 -13.28 -5.59
C ASP A 126 21.47 -13.06 -6.96
N TYR A 127 20.23 -12.55 -6.96
CA TYR A 127 19.52 -12.21 -8.19
C TYR A 127 20.21 -11.08 -8.98
N LEU A 128 20.66 -10.03 -8.32
CA LEU A 128 21.32 -8.90 -8.97
C LEU A 128 22.69 -9.26 -9.53
N ASP A 129 23.46 -10.10 -8.84
CA ASP A 129 24.77 -10.59 -9.31
C ASP A 129 24.59 -11.48 -10.55
N THR A 130 23.61 -12.39 -10.52
CA THR A 130 23.25 -13.22 -11.66
C THR A 130 22.78 -12.38 -12.85
N GLU A 131 21.92 -11.37 -12.63
CA GLU A 131 21.47 -10.44 -13.66
C GLU A 131 22.65 -9.65 -14.27
N ALA A 132 23.56 -9.14 -13.43
CA ALA A 132 24.72 -8.38 -13.88
C ALA A 132 25.65 -9.22 -14.79
N PHE A 133 25.71 -10.53 -14.56
CA PHE A 133 26.48 -11.46 -15.36
C PHE A 133 25.75 -11.85 -16.68
N MET A 134 24.44 -12.15 -16.59
CA MET A 134 23.67 -12.70 -17.71
C MET A 134 23.06 -11.64 -18.61
N ASP A 135 22.65 -10.51 -18.05
CA ASP A 135 21.98 -9.40 -18.73
C ASP A 135 22.47 -8.03 -18.20
N LYS A 136 23.60 -7.62 -18.75
CA LYS A 136 24.23 -6.35 -18.39
C LYS A 136 23.33 -5.13 -18.68
N SER A 137 22.48 -5.22 -19.71
CA SER A 137 21.59 -4.11 -20.07
C SER A 137 20.55 -3.86 -18.98
N SER A 138 19.91 -4.88 -18.46
CA SER A 138 18.99 -4.77 -17.31
C SER A 138 19.68 -4.28 -16.04
N SER A 139 20.88 -4.78 -15.77
CA SER A 139 21.68 -4.32 -14.62
C SER A 139 22.05 -2.82 -14.73
N ASP A 140 22.44 -2.35 -15.91
CA ASP A 140 22.76 -0.93 -16.15
C ASP A 140 21.51 -0.05 -15.96
N LEU A 141 20.31 -0.50 -16.39
CA LEU A 141 19.05 0.20 -16.21
C LEU A 141 18.68 0.40 -14.73
N ARG A 142 19.03 -0.54 -13.83
CA ARG A 142 18.78 -0.40 -12.39
C ARG A 142 19.60 0.70 -11.73
N ASN A 143 20.73 1.09 -12.30
CA ASN A 143 21.66 2.06 -11.70
C ASN A 143 21.24 3.52 -11.91
N VAL A 144 20.27 3.79 -12.77
CA VAL A 144 19.78 5.15 -13.05
C VAL A 144 18.72 5.53 -12.04
N LYS A 145 19.06 6.34 -11.03
CA LYS A 145 18.16 6.76 -9.94
C LYS A 145 18.41 8.21 -9.55
N SER A 146 17.32 8.92 -9.26
CA SER A 146 17.40 10.22 -8.59
C SER A 146 17.36 10.05 -7.07
N GLU A 147 18.02 10.91 -6.34
CA GLU A 147 17.89 10.98 -4.88
C GLU A 147 16.74 11.92 -4.49
N LEU A 148 16.12 11.71 -3.32
CA LEU A 148 15.04 12.58 -2.84
C LEU A 148 15.41 14.06 -2.78
N LYS A 149 16.68 14.37 -2.51
CA LYS A 149 17.18 15.76 -2.49
C LYS A 149 17.09 16.46 -3.87
N GLU A 150 17.19 15.68 -4.95
CA GLU A 150 17.10 16.20 -6.32
C GLU A 150 15.63 16.40 -6.72
N LEU A 151 14.73 15.62 -6.15
CA LEU A 151 13.29 15.68 -6.40
C LEU A 151 12.58 16.76 -5.59
N MET A 152 13.14 17.16 -4.45
CA MET A 152 12.52 18.14 -3.54
C MET A 152 12.19 19.48 -4.21
N PRO A 153 13.10 20.10 -5.01
CA PRO A 153 12.79 21.38 -5.67
C PRO A 153 11.61 21.29 -6.67
N LEU A 154 11.37 20.10 -7.24
CA LEU A 154 10.23 19.88 -8.15
C LEU A 154 8.90 19.95 -7.42
N LEU A 155 8.84 19.38 -6.20
CA LEU A 155 7.65 19.47 -5.35
C LEU A 155 7.40 20.91 -4.89
N ASP A 156 8.45 21.59 -4.42
CA ASP A 156 8.34 22.98 -3.96
C ASP A 156 7.81 23.90 -5.08
N LYS A 157 8.36 23.77 -6.28
CA LYS A 157 7.90 24.51 -7.45
C LYS A 157 6.43 24.21 -7.76
N TYR A 158 6.07 22.93 -7.83
CA TYR A 158 4.69 22.53 -8.11
C TYR A 158 3.68 23.09 -7.09
N LEU A 159 4.03 23.07 -5.80
CA LEU A 159 3.17 23.64 -4.75
C LEU A 159 3.09 25.16 -4.83
N GLN A 160 4.19 25.82 -5.24
CA GLN A 160 4.19 27.26 -5.44
C GLN A 160 3.31 27.66 -6.64
N ASP A 161 3.43 26.95 -7.76
CA ASP A 161 2.61 27.17 -8.96
C ASP A 161 1.12 26.96 -8.63
N LEU A 162 0.76 25.85 -7.95
CA LEU A 162 -0.61 25.62 -7.50
C LEU A 162 -1.15 26.74 -6.59
N LYS A 163 -0.30 27.31 -5.74
CA LYS A 163 -0.71 28.39 -4.85
C LYS A 163 -0.97 29.70 -5.59
N GLN A 164 -0.22 29.94 -6.67
CA GLN A 164 -0.41 31.13 -7.52
C GLN A 164 -1.68 31.03 -8.39
N GLU A 165 -1.99 29.82 -8.87
CA GLU A 165 -3.17 29.55 -9.70
C GLU A 165 -4.46 29.37 -8.90
N ALA A 166 -4.35 29.13 -7.57
CA ALA A 166 -5.49 28.85 -6.73
C ALA A 166 -6.38 30.09 -6.52
N ALA A 167 -7.68 29.93 -6.69
CA ALA A 167 -8.66 30.97 -6.37
C ALA A 167 -8.62 31.33 -4.87
N ASP A 168 -8.92 32.57 -4.55
CA ASP A 168 -9.12 33.02 -3.18
C ASP A 168 -10.37 32.35 -2.58
N SER A 169 -10.15 31.31 -1.78
CA SER A 169 -11.21 30.59 -1.09
C SER A 169 -10.76 30.18 0.32
N GLU A 170 -11.71 30.09 1.24
CA GLU A 170 -11.42 29.62 2.61
C GLU A 170 -10.78 28.23 2.63
N VAL A 171 -11.17 27.35 1.72
CA VAL A 171 -10.60 26.02 1.59
C VAL A 171 -9.11 26.07 1.23
N ASN A 172 -8.72 26.97 0.32
CA ASN A 172 -7.32 27.12 -0.07
C ASN A 172 -6.47 27.77 1.03
N VAL A 173 -7.05 28.68 1.82
CA VAL A 173 -6.41 29.22 3.03
C VAL A 173 -6.12 28.08 4.02
N ILE A 174 -7.09 27.19 4.26
CA ILE A 174 -6.92 26.03 5.15
C ILE A 174 -5.87 25.06 4.60
N ARG A 175 -5.89 24.74 3.30
CA ARG A 175 -4.88 23.91 2.63
C ARG A 175 -3.47 24.46 2.84
N ASN A 176 -3.29 25.77 2.70
CA ASN A 176 -2.01 26.42 2.97
C ASN A 176 -1.59 26.32 4.45
N GLN A 177 -2.51 26.50 5.40
CA GLN A 177 -2.23 26.34 6.83
C GLN A 177 -1.78 24.90 7.15
N VAL A 178 -2.43 23.89 6.58
CA VAL A 178 -2.06 22.49 6.74
C VAL A 178 -0.64 22.24 6.20
N GLN A 179 -0.31 22.76 5.01
CA GLN A 179 1.04 22.61 4.42
C GLN A 179 2.11 23.27 5.28
N VAL A 180 1.89 24.47 5.78
CA VAL A 180 2.82 25.18 6.68
C VAL A 180 3.06 24.37 7.96
N GLN A 181 2.00 23.81 8.53
CA GLN A 181 2.14 22.97 9.74
C GLN A 181 2.86 21.66 9.44
N CYS A 182 2.61 21.02 8.31
CA CYS A 182 3.35 19.84 7.85
C CYS A 182 4.84 20.13 7.71
N LEU A 183 5.22 21.25 7.09
CA LEU A 183 6.61 21.71 6.99
C LEU A 183 7.24 21.91 8.36
N LYS A 184 6.56 22.58 9.28
CA LYS A 184 7.06 22.79 10.64
C LYS A 184 7.33 21.47 11.35
N MET A 185 6.41 20.52 11.27
CA MET A 185 6.50 19.23 11.94
C MET A 185 7.45 18.23 11.26
N SER A 186 7.86 18.47 10.01
CA SER A 186 8.81 17.60 9.31
C SER A 186 10.20 17.59 9.92
N ASN A 187 10.56 18.61 10.72
CA ASN A 187 11.84 18.69 11.43
C ASN A 187 11.97 17.75 12.66
N SER A 188 10.95 16.97 12.94
CA SER A 188 10.92 16.02 14.06
C SER A 188 11.79 14.76 13.77
N SER A 189 12.14 14.00 14.81
CA SER A 189 12.89 12.74 14.69
C SER A 189 12.08 11.64 14.01
N ALA A 190 12.76 10.59 13.52
CA ALA A 190 12.07 9.41 13.00
C ALA A 190 11.12 8.79 14.04
N GLY A 191 9.97 8.31 13.60
CA GLY A 191 8.93 7.77 14.49
C GLY A 191 7.56 7.66 13.83
N PHE A 192 6.52 7.75 14.67
CA PHE A 192 5.12 7.62 14.25
C PHE A 192 4.40 8.96 14.27
N TYR A 193 3.70 9.24 13.18
CA TYR A 193 2.98 10.49 12.96
C TYR A 193 1.58 10.21 12.44
N SER A 194 0.66 11.11 12.75
CA SER A 194 -0.68 11.12 12.16
C SER A 194 -0.98 12.47 11.52
N LEU A 195 -1.69 12.43 10.41
CA LEU A 195 -2.19 13.60 9.69
C LEU A 195 -3.70 13.46 9.52
N THR A 196 -4.43 14.02 10.46
CA THR A 196 -5.91 14.01 10.47
C THR A 196 -6.43 15.25 9.77
N VAL A 197 -6.83 15.11 8.53
CA VAL A 197 -7.34 16.21 7.69
C VAL A 197 -8.62 15.76 6.99
N PRO A 198 -9.74 16.48 7.16
CA PRO A 198 -10.99 16.17 6.47
C PRO A 198 -10.84 16.15 4.95
N THR A 199 -11.75 15.44 4.28
CA THR A 199 -11.77 15.33 2.82
C THR A 199 -11.79 16.72 2.18
N GLY A 200 -10.95 16.93 1.14
CA GLY A 200 -10.79 18.21 0.47
C GLY A 200 -9.80 19.18 1.12
N GLY A 201 -9.28 18.87 2.32
CA GLY A 201 -8.29 19.71 3.04
C GLY A 201 -6.84 19.59 2.53
N GLY A 202 -6.57 18.91 1.39
CA GLY A 202 -5.25 18.85 0.78
C GLY A 202 -4.32 17.76 1.36
N LYS A 203 -4.88 16.71 1.95
CA LYS A 203 -4.17 15.61 2.63
C LYS A 203 -3.01 15.03 1.83
N THR A 204 -3.23 14.66 0.56
CA THR A 204 -2.23 13.95 -0.28
C THR A 204 -0.96 14.77 -0.51
N LEU A 205 -1.07 16.03 -0.92
CA LEU A 205 0.10 16.89 -1.17
C LEU A 205 0.77 17.31 0.14
N SER A 206 0.00 17.53 1.21
CA SER A 206 0.54 17.89 2.52
C SER A 206 1.30 16.75 3.18
N SER A 207 0.82 15.50 3.04
CA SER A 207 1.53 14.31 3.53
C SER A 207 2.82 14.08 2.74
N LEU A 208 2.80 14.29 1.42
CA LEU A 208 3.99 14.20 0.58
C LEU A 208 5.04 15.26 0.95
N LEU A 209 4.61 16.50 1.13
CA LEU A 209 5.48 17.61 1.54
C LEU A 209 6.16 17.31 2.88
N TRP A 210 5.38 16.87 3.87
CA TRP A 210 5.92 16.43 5.15
C TRP A 210 6.92 15.30 4.96
N ALA A 211 6.57 14.26 4.22
CA ALA A 211 7.38 13.07 4.04
C ALA A 211 8.73 13.36 3.36
N MET A 212 8.74 14.19 2.33
CA MET A 212 9.96 14.60 1.63
C MET A 212 10.94 15.33 2.55
N HIS A 213 10.48 16.38 3.26
CA HIS A 213 11.31 17.12 4.21
C HIS A 213 11.75 16.26 5.39
N HIS A 214 10.85 15.44 5.93
CA HIS A 214 11.15 14.54 7.04
C HIS A 214 12.19 13.48 6.65
N ALA A 215 12.07 12.89 5.47
CA ALA A 215 13.02 11.92 4.94
C ALA A 215 14.43 12.52 4.83
N LEU A 216 14.56 13.70 4.22
CA LEU A 216 15.83 14.40 4.08
C LEU A 216 16.46 14.72 5.44
N ARG A 217 15.66 15.16 6.40
CA ARG A 217 16.13 15.48 7.76
C ARG A 217 16.65 14.26 8.51
N ASN A 218 16.02 13.10 8.33
CA ASN A 218 16.34 11.86 9.07
C ASN A 218 17.25 10.89 8.28
N GLY A 219 17.82 11.33 7.15
CA GLY A 219 18.69 10.50 6.31
C GLY A 219 17.98 9.32 5.65
N GLN A 220 16.67 9.42 5.47
CA GLN A 220 15.86 8.41 4.79
C GLN A 220 15.95 8.59 3.28
N LYS A 221 15.86 7.48 2.52
CA LYS A 221 16.23 7.47 1.11
C LYS A 221 15.04 7.39 0.17
N ARG A 222 13.85 7.02 0.66
CA ARG A 222 12.67 6.83 -0.19
C ARG A 222 11.37 7.06 0.55
N ILE A 223 10.31 7.25 -0.24
CA ILE A 223 8.94 7.41 0.24
C ILE A 223 8.11 6.29 -0.33
N ILE A 224 7.41 5.55 0.53
CA ILE A 224 6.50 4.47 0.17
C ILE A 224 5.09 4.90 0.56
N ILE A 225 4.20 5.03 -0.43
CA ILE A 225 2.80 5.41 -0.22
C ILE A 225 1.95 4.17 -0.42
N ALA A 226 1.40 3.66 0.66
CA ALA A 226 0.54 2.49 0.64
C ALA A 226 -0.93 2.91 0.78
N ILE A 227 -1.76 2.54 -0.19
CA ILE A 227 -3.14 2.98 -0.37
C ILE A 227 -4.05 1.76 -0.44
N PRO A 228 -5.26 1.77 0.16
CA PRO A 228 -6.12 0.60 0.20
C PRO A 228 -6.76 0.22 -1.15
N TYR A 229 -6.93 1.19 -2.05
CA TYR A 229 -7.70 1.00 -3.28
C TYR A 229 -6.87 1.29 -4.53
N THR A 230 -6.90 0.38 -5.51
CA THR A 230 -6.13 0.51 -6.77
C THR A 230 -6.52 1.72 -7.61
N SER A 231 -7.79 2.13 -7.60
CA SER A 231 -8.27 3.34 -8.28
C SER A 231 -7.59 4.63 -7.78
N ILE A 232 -7.32 4.70 -6.46
CA ILE A 232 -6.62 5.84 -5.86
C ILE A 232 -5.13 5.80 -6.24
N ILE A 233 -4.54 4.63 -6.33
CA ILE A 233 -3.13 4.46 -6.67
C ILE A 233 -2.84 5.07 -8.04
N VAL A 234 -3.63 4.72 -9.06
CA VAL A 234 -3.48 5.23 -10.43
C VAL A 234 -3.54 6.77 -10.45
N GLN A 235 -4.51 7.36 -9.74
CA GLN A 235 -4.64 8.81 -9.64
C GLN A 235 -3.46 9.44 -8.90
N THR A 236 -3.06 8.87 -7.77
CA THR A 236 -1.93 9.37 -6.97
C THR A 236 -0.63 9.27 -7.77
N ALA A 237 -0.37 8.12 -8.40
CA ALA A 237 0.79 7.92 -9.25
C ALA A 237 0.82 8.91 -10.42
N SER A 238 -0.33 9.20 -11.06
CA SER A 238 -0.42 10.20 -12.13
C SER A 238 -0.05 11.62 -11.65
N ILE A 239 -0.50 12.01 -10.45
CA ILE A 239 -0.13 13.31 -9.85
C ILE A 239 1.36 13.35 -9.55
N LEU A 240 1.91 12.29 -8.95
CA LEU A 240 3.33 12.22 -8.61
C LEU A 240 4.22 12.22 -9.85
N ARG A 241 3.83 11.53 -10.93
CA ARG A 241 4.53 11.56 -12.21
C ARG A 241 4.55 12.96 -12.84
N LYS A 242 3.47 13.74 -12.70
CA LYS A 242 3.45 15.14 -13.14
C LYS A 242 4.43 16.02 -12.37
N ILE A 243 4.66 15.72 -11.10
CA ILE A 243 5.57 16.47 -10.22
C ILE A 243 7.01 16.05 -10.46
N PHE A 244 7.29 14.75 -10.47
CA PHE A 244 8.63 14.20 -10.37
C PHE A 244 9.17 13.58 -11.67
N GLY A 245 8.34 13.45 -12.72
CA GLY A 245 8.66 12.67 -13.92
C GLY A 245 8.26 11.19 -13.79
N GLU A 246 8.05 10.54 -14.93
CA GLU A 246 7.68 9.12 -14.99
C GLU A 246 8.79 8.23 -14.40
N GLU A 247 10.04 8.61 -14.61
CA GLU A 247 11.24 7.89 -14.23
C GLU A 247 11.53 7.85 -12.72
N ASN A 248 10.80 8.60 -11.90
CA ASN A 248 11.04 8.70 -10.45
C ASN A 248 9.91 8.13 -9.59
N VAL A 249 8.83 7.65 -10.21
CA VAL A 249 7.64 7.16 -9.51
C VAL A 249 7.31 5.73 -9.93
N LEU A 250 7.54 4.79 -9.02
CA LEU A 250 7.16 3.39 -9.20
C LEU A 250 5.72 3.17 -8.73
N GLU A 251 4.86 2.72 -9.64
CA GLU A 251 3.52 2.23 -9.32
C GLU A 251 3.55 0.70 -9.29
N HIS A 252 3.14 0.08 -8.16
CA HIS A 252 3.20 -1.37 -7.99
C HIS A 252 1.94 -1.93 -7.32
N HIS A 253 1.07 -2.52 -8.11
CA HIS A 253 -0.12 -3.26 -7.67
C HIS A 253 -0.52 -4.30 -8.73
N SER A 254 -1.52 -5.15 -8.44
CA SER A 254 -1.92 -6.26 -9.30
C SER A 254 -2.49 -5.87 -10.68
N ASN A 255 -2.93 -4.63 -10.84
CA ASN A 255 -3.62 -4.14 -12.04
C ASN A 255 -2.79 -3.07 -12.79
N VAL A 256 -1.47 -3.05 -12.63
CA VAL A 256 -0.60 -2.16 -13.41
C VAL A 256 -0.59 -2.62 -14.86
N GLU A 257 -0.81 -1.70 -15.76
CA GLU A 257 -0.68 -1.88 -17.22
C GLU A 257 0.59 -1.16 -17.70
N PRO A 258 1.75 -1.84 -17.71
CA PRO A 258 3.02 -1.22 -18.10
C PRO A 258 3.01 -0.65 -19.52
N GLU A 259 2.15 -1.19 -20.39
CA GLU A 259 2.00 -0.79 -21.79
C GLU A 259 1.55 0.68 -21.93
N LEU A 260 0.93 1.26 -20.91
CA LEU A 260 0.53 2.68 -20.89
C LEU A 260 1.71 3.64 -20.74
N ILE A 261 2.87 3.14 -20.32
CA ILE A 261 4.11 3.93 -20.24
C ILE A 261 4.72 4.05 -21.63
N ARG A 262 4.76 5.27 -22.17
CA ARG A 262 5.19 5.54 -23.57
C ARG A 262 6.68 5.29 -23.79
N ASN A 263 7.49 5.57 -22.78
CA ASN A 263 8.95 5.38 -22.86
C ASN A 263 9.29 3.92 -22.51
N GLU A 264 9.83 3.18 -23.46
CA GLU A 264 10.17 1.76 -23.33
C GLU A 264 11.24 1.52 -22.26
N GLU A 265 12.27 2.34 -22.21
CA GLU A 265 13.32 2.26 -21.19
C GLU A 265 12.76 2.50 -19.79
N CYS A 266 11.88 3.50 -19.63
CA CYS A 266 11.20 3.77 -18.36
C CYS A 266 10.31 2.59 -17.94
N ARG A 267 9.61 1.97 -18.89
CA ARG A 267 8.77 0.78 -18.64
C ARG A 267 9.60 -0.42 -18.15
N GLU A 268 10.72 -0.72 -18.80
CA GLU A 268 11.61 -1.81 -18.39
C GLU A 268 12.24 -1.51 -17.01
N ARG A 269 12.69 -0.29 -16.75
CA ARG A 269 13.17 0.12 -15.42
C ARG A 269 12.13 -0.07 -14.33
N MET A 270 10.89 0.32 -14.57
CA MET A 270 9.81 0.14 -13.62
C MET A 270 9.53 -1.34 -13.35
N LYS A 271 9.52 -2.17 -14.39
CA LYS A 271 9.36 -3.62 -14.26
C LYS A 271 10.45 -4.22 -13.36
N LEU A 272 11.69 -3.89 -13.61
CA LEU A 272 12.82 -4.30 -12.78
C LEU A 272 12.69 -3.79 -11.34
N ALA A 273 12.28 -2.54 -11.15
CA ALA A 273 12.11 -1.94 -9.83
C ALA A 273 10.96 -2.57 -9.00
N THR A 274 9.93 -3.15 -9.65
CA THR A 274 8.85 -3.85 -8.92
C THR A 274 9.37 -5.06 -8.16
N GLU A 275 10.50 -5.63 -8.55
CA GLU A 275 11.07 -6.83 -7.96
C GLU A 275 11.65 -6.55 -6.56
N ASN A 276 12.34 -5.42 -6.38
CA ASN A 276 13.04 -5.12 -5.12
C ASN A 276 12.72 -3.74 -4.51
N TRP A 277 11.93 -2.89 -5.18
CA TRP A 277 11.56 -1.55 -4.72
C TRP A 277 12.76 -0.59 -4.51
N ASP A 278 13.80 -0.75 -5.27
CA ASP A 278 14.90 0.20 -5.24
C ASP A 278 14.59 1.44 -6.09
N TYR A 279 13.68 2.26 -5.58
CA TYR A 279 13.15 3.45 -6.24
C TYR A 279 12.89 4.59 -5.24
N PRO A 280 13.00 5.87 -5.63
CA PRO A 280 12.85 6.99 -4.68
C PRO A 280 11.42 7.18 -4.18
N ILE A 281 10.42 7.02 -5.07
CA ILE A 281 8.99 7.17 -4.72
C ILE A 281 8.24 5.93 -5.19
N ILE A 282 7.55 5.27 -4.28
CA ILE A 282 6.80 4.04 -4.53
C ILE A 282 5.36 4.24 -4.12
N VAL A 283 4.43 3.96 -5.03
CA VAL A 283 2.98 3.94 -4.76
C VAL A 283 2.49 2.51 -4.89
N THR A 284 1.91 1.98 -3.84
CA THR A 284 1.53 0.57 -3.76
C THR A 284 0.25 0.37 -2.95
N THR A 285 -0.21 -0.89 -2.82
CA THR A 285 -1.33 -1.24 -1.93
C THR A 285 -0.85 -1.58 -0.52
N ASN A 286 -1.71 -1.38 0.49
CA ASN A 286 -1.48 -1.90 1.84
C ASN A 286 -1.22 -3.42 1.80
N VAL A 287 -1.97 -4.16 0.97
CA VAL A 287 -1.81 -5.61 0.79
C VAL A 287 -0.40 -5.95 0.31
N GLN A 288 0.08 -5.29 -0.76
CA GLN A 288 1.39 -5.57 -1.33
C GLN A 288 2.54 -5.26 -0.34
N LEU A 289 2.41 -4.20 0.44
CA LEU A 289 3.38 -3.84 1.49
C LEU A 289 3.44 -4.92 2.57
N PHE A 290 2.30 -5.25 3.18
CA PHE A 290 2.27 -6.21 4.29
C PHE A 290 2.49 -7.65 3.84
N GLU A 291 1.99 -8.07 2.68
CA GLU A 291 2.34 -9.39 2.12
C GLU A 291 3.86 -9.54 1.93
N SER A 292 4.55 -8.50 1.49
CA SER A 292 6.01 -8.56 1.37
C SER A 292 6.67 -8.74 2.73
N MET A 293 6.20 -8.05 3.78
CA MET A 293 6.74 -8.15 5.14
C MET A 293 6.57 -9.54 5.77
N PHE A 294 5.51 -10.28 5.40
CA PHE A 294 5.18 -11.58 6.00
C PHE A 294 5.44 -12.78 5.08
N SER A 295 5.79 -12.55 3.81
CA SER A 295 6.04 -13.63 2.85
C SER A 295 7.26 -14.48 3.24
N ASN A 296 7.21 -15.74 2.83
CA ASN A 296 8.38 -16.63 2.81
C ASN A 296 9.03 -16.73 1.42
N LYS A 297 8.38 -16.20 0.35
CA LYS A 297 8.86 -16.35 -1.03
C LYS A 297 9.98 -15.36 -1.35
N PRO A 298 11.08 -15.79 -2.01
CA PRO A 298 12.21 -14.94 -2.41
C PRO A 298 11.76 -13.68 -3.15
N SER A 299 10.92 -13.83 -4.18
CA SER A 299 10.44 -12.74 -5.03
C SER A 299 9.68 -11.63 -4.28
N LYS A 300 9.02 -11.95 -3.16
CA LYS A 300 8.36 -10.95 -2.32
C LYS A 300 9.31 -10.38 -1.27
N CYS A 301 10.21 -11.20 -0.72
CA CYS A 301 11.17 -10.78 0.30
C CYS A 301 12.26 -9.85 -0.25
N ARG A 302 12.62 -9.89 -1.54
CA ARG A 302 13.61 -9.00 -2.17
C ARG A 302 13.39 -7.51 -1.89
N LYS A 303 12.14 -7.10 -1.59
CA LYS A 303 11.75 -5.71 -1.35
C LYS A 303 12.11 -5.20 0.06
N LEU A 304 12.26 -6.09 1.04
CA LEU A 304 12.25 -5.71 2.46
C LEU A 304 13.42 -4.82 2.86
N HIS A 305 14.63 -5.08 2.36
CA HIS A 305 15.82 -4.27 2.67
C HIS A 305 15.71 -2.85 2.07
N ASN A 306 14.84 -2.66 1.07
CA ASN A 306 14.54 -1.36 0.49
C ASN A 306 13.40 -0.61 1.20
N ILE A 307 12.73 -1.22 2.18
CA ILE A 307 11.83 -0.49 3.11
C ILE A 307 12.66 0.21 4.21
N VAL A 308 13.89 -0.24 4.46
CA VAL A 308 14.81 0.39 5.41
C VAL A 308 15.13 1.83 5.01
N ASN A 309 15.30 2.72 5.99
CA ASN A 309 15.56 4.14 5.75
C ASN A 309 14.53 4.79 4.84
N SER A 310 13.24 4.62 5.14
CA SER A 310 12.14 5.19 4.36
C SER A 310 11.10 5.90 5.22
N VAL A 311 10.32 6.76 4.58
CA VAL A 311 9.02 7.21 5.11
C VAL A 311 7.93 6.35 4.48
N VAL A 312 7.13 5.69 5.30
CA VAL A 312 5.95 4.93 4.88
C VAL A 312 4.70 5.75 5.20
N ILE A 313 3.97 6.15 4.18
CA ILE A 313 2.66 6.79 4.30
C ILE A 313 1.61 5.69 4.16
N LEU A 314 0.83 5.44 5.22
CA LEU A 314 -0.34 4.57 5.18
C LEU A 314 -1.59 5.41 5.04
N ASP A 315 -2.14 5.46 3.82
CA ASP A 315 -3.36 6.23 3.56
C ASP A 315 -4.61 5.44 3.93
N GLU A 316 -5.64 6.17 4.38
CA GLU A 316 -6.91 5.62 4.88
C GLU A 316 -6.70 4.44 5.85
N VAL A 317 -5.90 4.67 6.87
CA VAL A 317 -5.41 3.64 7.81
C VAL A 317 -6.53 2.87 8.52
N GLN A 318 -7.73 3.45 8.64
CA GLN A 318 -8.92 2.79 9.19
C GLN A 318 -9.38 1.57 8.36
N THR A 319 -8.88 1.41 7.13
CA THR A 319 -9.20 0.26 6.27
C THR A 319 -8.32 -0.96 6.54
N LEU A 320 -7.37 -0.87 7.46
CA LEU A 320 -6.53 -2.00 7.82
C LEU A 320 -7.37 -3.13 8.44
N PRO A 321 -7.16 -4.39 8.02
CA PRO A 321 -7.98 -5.51 8.48
C PRO A 321 -7.73 -5.79 9.97
N MET A 322 -8.80 -5.83 10.75
CA MET A 322 -8.75 -6.02 12.21
C MET A 322 -8.10 -7.34 12.61
N ASP A 323 -8.33 -8.41 11.86
CA ASP A 323 -7.77 -9.74 12.13
C ASP A 323 -6.23 -9.78 12.04
N TYR A 324 -5.63 -8.88 11.27
CA TYR A 324 -4.18 -8.77 11.08
C TYR A 324 -3.57 -7.52 11.73
N LEU A 325 -4.37 -6.76 12.48
CA LEU A 325 -3.94 -5.47 13.01
C LEU A 325 -2.77 -5.60 13.99
N GLN A 326 -2.79 -6.58 14.88
CA GLN A 326 -1.69 -6.80 15.84
C GLN A 326 -0.35 -7.10 15.15
N PRO A 327 -0.23 -8.11 14.25
CA PRO A 327 1.04 -8.34 13.55
C PRO A 327 1.48 -7.15 12.69
N ILE A 328 0.56 -6.41 12.09
CA ILE A 328 0.86 -5.17 11.35
C ILE A 328 1.49 -4.13 12.29
N VAL A 329 0.86 -3.85 13.42
CA VAL A 329 1.33 -2.87 14.43
C VAL A 329 2.71 -3.29 14.97
N ASP A 330 2.90 -4.56 15.31
CA ASP A 330 4.18 -5.07 15.80
C ASP A 330 5.28 -4.96 14.74
N SER A 331 4.96 -5.20 13.47
CA SER A 331 5.89 -5.01 12.35
C SER A 331 6.30 -3.55 12.19
N LEU A 332 5.33 -2.62 12.19
CA LEU A 332 5.61 -1.19 12.08
C LEU A 332 6.50 -0.70 13.22
N LYS A 333 6.26 -1.17 14.46
CA LYS A 333 7.13 -0.86 15.62
C LYS A 333 8.56 -1.36 15.39
N THR A 334 8.72 -2.59 14.90
CA THR A 334 10.04 -3.16 14.60
C THR A 334 10.75 -2.38 13.51
N TYR A 335 10.06 -2.05 12.40
CA TYR A 335 10.65 -1.29 11.30
C TYR A 335 11.03 0.14 11.71
N SER A 336 10.21 0.80 12.51
CA SER A 336 10.54 2.14 13.02
C SER A 336 11.77 2.12 13.93
N ARG A 337 11.83 1.16 14.86
CA ARG A 337 12.89 1.10 15.87
C ARG A 337 14.23 0.56 15.33
N LEU A 338 14.19 -0.49 14.51
CA LEU A 338 15.41 -1.18 14.06
C LEU A 338 15.92 -0.74 12.70
N PHE A 339 15.05 -0.20 11.83
CA PHE A 339 15.38 0.02 10.44
C PHE A 339 15.20 1.47 9.96
N ASN A 340 15.12 2.42 10.91
CA ASN A 340 14.98 3.85 10.61
C ASN A 340 13.82 4.17 9.66
N VAL A 341 12.65 3.57 9.93
CA VAL A 341 11.43 3.84 9.17
C VAL A 341 10.54 4.79 9.95
N SER A 342 10.14 5.89 9.33
CA SER A 342 9.08 6.75 9.84
C SER A 342 7.75 6.36 9.23
N VAL A 343 6.69 6.34 10.02
CA VAL A 343 5.35 5.99 9.54
C VAL A 343 4.41 7.16 9.74
N LEU A 344 3.78 7.57 8.65
CA LEU A 344 2.73 8.59 8.65
C LEU A 344 1.37 7.94 8.38
N PHE A 345 0.48 8.01 9.35
CA PHE A 345 -0.90 7.60 9.20
C PHE A 345 -1.73 8.77 8.67
N THR A 346 -2.33 8.60 7.49
CA THR A 346 -3.23 9.62 6.95
C THR A 346 -4.67 9.13 6.98
N THR A 347 -5.58 9.99 7.42
CA THR A 347 -6.99 9.65 7.58
C THR A 347 -7.86 10.90 7.62
N ALA A 348 -9.15 10.75 7.32
CA ALA A 348 -10.15 11.79 7.54
C ALA A 348 -10.71 11.77 8.98
N SER A 349 -10.62 10.62 9.67
CA SER A 349 -11.05 10.40 11.06
C SER A 349 -9.86 9.90 11.90
N GLN A 350 -9.89 10.09 13.22
CA GLN A 350 -8.78 9.62 14.07
C GLN A 350 -8.70 8.08 14.10
N PRO A 351 -7.58 7.46 13.68
CA PRO A 351 -7.44 6.01 13.75
C PRO A 351 -7.10 5.57 15.18
N ILE A 352 -7.76 4.52 15.64
CA ILE A 352 -7.46 3.91 16.95
C ILE A 352 -6.29 2.91 16.76
N LEU A 353 -5.08 3.42 16.53
CA LEU A 353 -3.86 2.60 16.51
C LEU A 353 -2.99 2.81 17.75
N SER A 354 -3.33 3.79 18.60
CA SER A 354 -2.63 4.12 19.83
C SER A 354 -3.35 3.59 21.06
N GLY A 355 -2.61 3.43 22.16
CA GLY A 355 -3.16 2.95 23.42
C GLY A 355 -3.39 1.43 23.44
N PHE A 356 -4.42 0.99 24.18
CA PHE A 356 -4.79 -0.42 24.24
C PHE A 356 -5.94 -0.69 23.25
N ILE A 357 -5.71 -1.60 22.32
CA ILE A 357 -6.67 -1.97 21.29
C ILE A 357 -7.42 -3.21 21.78
N GLU A 358 -8.73 -3.07 21.99
CA GLU A 358 -9.59 -4.14 22.41
C GLU A 358 -9.96 -5.01 21.21
N GLY A 359 -9.69 -6.32 21.31
CA GLY A 359 -10.14 -7.30 20.32
C GLY A 359 -11.52 -7.87 20.67
N CYS A 360 -12.06 -8.70 19.79
CA CYS A 360 -13.37 -9.39 20.00
C CYS A 360 -13.40 -10.25 21.27
N ASN A 361 -12.25 -10.55 21.85
CA ASN A 361 -12.11 -11.18 23.15
C ASN A 361 -10.84 -10.65 23.86
N PRO A 362 -10.72 -10.79 25.21
CA PRO A 362 -9.56 -10.28 25.95
C PRO A 362 -8.20 -10.80 25.46
N LYS A 363 -8.15 -12.03 24.88
CA LYS A 363 -6.91 -12.62 24.35
C LYS A 363 -6.48 -12.01 23.01
N ALA A 364 -7.40 -11.37 22.29
CA ALA A 364 -7.14 -10.67 21.05
C ALA A 364 -6.82 -9.18 21.27
N SER A 365 -6.85 -8.71 22.51
CA SER A 365 -6.51 -7.35 22.87
C SER A 365 -5.00 -7.18 22.97
N PHE A 366 -4.48 -6.06 22.48
CA PHE A 366 -3.04 -5.81 22.42
C PHE A 366 -2.69 -4.32 22.58
N LYS A 367 -1.42 -4.04 22.86
CA LYS A 367 -0.91 -2.68 22.99
C LYS A 367 -0.60 -2.09 21.60
N GLY A 368 -1.33 -1.06 21.25
CA GLY A 368 -1.13 -0.28 20.02
C GLY A 368 0.20 0.47 19.99
N ILE A 369 0.33 1.40 19.04
CA ILE A 369 1.53 2.22 18.86
C ILE A 369 1.55 3.32 19.93
N GLU A 370 2.65 3.43 20.65
CA GLU A 370 2.87 4.53 21.60
C GLU A 370 3.49 5.73 20.89
N ASN A 371 3.22 6.92 21.41
CA ASN A 371 3.84 8.17 20.97
C ASN A 371 3.59 8.50 19.48
N VAL A 372 2.38 8.28 18.99
CA VAL A 372 1.96 8.82 17.69
C VAL A 372 1.79 10.34 17.82
N THR A 373 2.56 11.10 17.04
CA THR A 373 2.51 12.56 17.05
C THR A 373 1.52 13.05 15.98
N GLU A 374 0.43 13.70 16.40
CA GLU A 374 -0.49 14.36 15.46
C GLU A 374 0.18 15.62 14.88
N ILE A 375 0.23 15.71 13.56
CA ILE A 375 0.84 16.85 12.86
C ILE A 375 -0.02 18.11 12.98
N ILE A 376 -1.34 17.95 12.88
CA ILE A 376 -2.28 19.06 12.95
C ILE A 376 -2.83 19.18 14.37
N PRO A 377 -2.50 20.24 15.11
CA PRO A 377 -3.04 20.46 16.45
C PRO A 377 -4.57 20.61 16.43
N LYS A 378 -5.23 20.15 17.50
CA LYS A 378 -6.70 20.25 17.64
C LYS A 378 -7.22 21.67 17.56
N GLU A 379 -6.40 22.65 17.96
CA GLU A 379 -6.70 24.08 17.93
C GLU A 379 -6.94 24.63 16.53
N PHE A 380 -6.46 23.93 15.48
CA PHE A 380 -6.77 24.26 14.08
C PHE A 380 -8.26 24.12 13.77
N ASN A 381 -8.95 23.28 14.52
CA ASN A 381 -10.41 23.02 14.40
C ASN A 381 -10.86 22.81 12.94
N LEU A 382 -10.10 21.94 12.22
CA LEU A 382 -10.31 21.72 10.77
C LEU A 382 -11.69 21.15 10.45
N HIS A 383 -12.25 20.33 11.35
CA HIS A 383 -13.56 19.70 11.13
C HIS A 383 -14.68 20.76 11.06
N ASP A 384 -14.68 21.75 11.94
CA ASP A 384 -15.67 22.82 11.90
C ASP A 384 -15.43 23.77 10.74
N LYS A 385 -14.17 24.15 10.48
CA LYS A 385 -13.81 25.05 9.38
C LYS A 385 -14.09 24.47 7.99
N LEU A 386 -14.00 23.14 7.84
CA LEU A 386 -14.30 22.44 6.59
C LEU A 386 -15.71 21.83 6.59
N ARG A 387 -16.54 22.17 7.57
CA ARG A 387 -17.92 21.69 7.65
C ARG A 387 -18.77 22.39 6.58
N ARG A 388 -19.12 21.67 5.53
CA ARG A 388 -19.86 22.16 4.37
C ARG A 388 -20.91 21.18 3.87
N VAL A 389 -21.11 20.09 4.62
CA VAL A 389 -22.09 19.04 4.31
C VAL A 389 -22.91 18.75 5.54
N LYS A 390 -24.22 18.67 5.37
CA LYS A 390 -25.18 18.19 6.35
C LYS A 390 -25.59 16.77 6.00
N LEU A 391 -25.63 15.88 6.99
CA LEU A 391 -26.21 14.53 6.82
C LEU A 391 -27.68 14.56 7.18
N GLU A 392 -28.52 14.04 6.31
CA GLU A 392 -29.93 13.77 6.56
C GLU A 392 -30.19 12.26 6.42
N ILE A 393 -30.60 11.64 7.53
CA ILE A 393 -30.79 10.19 7.60
C ILE A 393 -32.27 9.88 7.52
N ASP A 394 -32.66 9.10 6.51
CA ASP A 394 -34.01 8.59 6.38
C ASP A 394 -34.07 7.14 6.89
N ASN A 395 -34.72 6.95 8.01
CA ASN A 395 -34.86 5.65 8.69
C ASN A 395 -35.92 4.73 8.07
N TYR A 396 -36.66 5.20 7.05
CA TYR A 396 -37.69 4.42 6.39
C TYR A 396 -37.13 3.75 5.13
N GLY A 397 -37.35 2.45 5.01
CA GLY A 397 -36.97 1.71 3.80
C GLY A 397 -37.68 2.25 2.55
N LYS A 398 -36.94 2.46 1.48
CA LYS A 398 -37.40 2.95 0.19
C LYS A 398 -37.39 1.85 -0.85
N SER A 399 -38.35 1.88 -1.76
CA SER A 399 -38.27 1.10 -2.99
C SER A 399 -37.32 1.74 -3.99
N TYR A 400 -36.90 0.99 -5.01
CA TYR A 400 -36.07 1.56 -6.10
C TYR A 400 -36.76 2.70 -6.83
N ASP A 401 -38.09 2.62 -7.02
CA ASP A 401 -38.86 3.66 -7.73
C ASP A 401 -38.94 4.95 -6.92
N GLU A 402 -39.09 4.84 -5.59
CA GLU A 402 -39.03 6.01 -4.71
C GLU A 402 -37.65 6.66 -4.74
N VAL A 403 -36.55 5.87 -4.64
CA VAL A 403 -35.19 6.40 -4.73
C VAL A 403 -34.93 7.05 -6.09
N ALA A 404 -35.35 6.41 -7.21
CA ALA A 404 -35.21 6.98 -8.54
C ALA A 404 -35.98 8.32 -8.65
N THR A 405 -37.19 8.40 -8.08
CA THR A 405 -37.97 9.64 -8.02
C THR A 405 -37.26 10.73 -7.22
N MET A 406 -36.65 10.37 -6.09
CA MET A 406 -35.87 11.32 -5.27
C MET A 406 -34.65 11.85 -6.04
N LEU A 407 -33.93 10.99 -6.75
CA LEU A 407 -32.78 11.39 -7.57
C LEU A 407 -33.19 12.33 -8.72
N CYS A 408 -34.34 12.12 -9.32
CA CYS A 408 -34.87 12.96 -10.41
C CYS A 408 -35.22 14.39 -9.96
N ARG A 409 -35.37 14.65 -8.68
CA ARG A 409 -35.60 16.02 -8.15
C ARG A 409 -34.38 16.93 -8.30
N HIS A 410 -33.21 16.34 -8.54
CA HIS A 410 -31.94 17.07 -8.63
C HIS A 410 -31.39 17.03 -10.06
N LYS A 411 -30.87 18.17 -10.52
CA LYS A 411 -30.19 18.26 -11.82
C LYS A 411 -28.84 17.53 -11.79
N ARG A 412 -28.03 17.73 -10.73
CA ARG A 412 -26.72 17.09 -10.54
C ARG A 412 -26.73 16.30 -9.24
N VAL A 413 -26.65 14.97 -9.33
CA VAL A 413 -26.74 14.07 -8.18
C VAL A 413 -25.88 12.81 -8.34
N LEU A 414 -25.25 12.41 -7.25
CA LEU A 414 -24.55 11.15 -7.11
C LEU A 414 -25.32 10.24 -6.14
N CYS A 415 -25.62 9.02 -6.54
CA CYS A 415 -26.17 7.98 -5.68
C CYS A 415 -25.17 6.83 -5.53
N ILE A 416 -24.81 6.49 -4.29
CA ILE A 416 -23.89 5.40 -3.97
C ILE A 416 -24.64 4.31 -3.23
N VAL A 417 -24.57 3.09 -3.74
CA VAL A 417 -25.25 1.91 -3.21
C VAL A 417 -24.27 0.78 -2.89
N ASN A 418 -24.73 -0.21 -2.09
CA ASN A 418 -23.86 -1.25 -1.56
C ASN A 418 -23.60 -2.39 -2.53
N THR A 419 -24.55 -2.68 -3.43
CA THR A 419 -24.45 -3.82 -4.35
C THR A 419 -24.48 -3.40 -5.81
N ARG A 420 -23.85 -4.21 -6.65
CA ARG A 420 -23.88 -4.05 -8.11
C ARG A 420 -25.28 -4.17 -8.67
N LYS A 421 -26.11 -5.02 -8.06
CA LYS A 421 -27.51 -5.21 -8.42
C LYS A 421 -28.31 -3.92 -8.17
N ASP A 422 -28.19 -3.34 -6.97
CA ASP A 422 -28.89 -2.10 -6.61
C ASP A 422 -28.48 -0.95 -7.55
N ALA A 423 -27.18 -0.87 -7.89
CA ALA A 423 -26.71 0.15 -8.82
C ALA A 423 -27.36 0.02 -10.21
N LYS A 424 -27.46 -1.21 -10.72
CA LYS A 424 -28.09 -1.46 -12.02
C LYS A 424 -29.59 -1.20 -11.97
N GLU A 425 -30.30 -1.70 -10.96
CA GLU A 425 -31.75 -1.53 -10.78
C GLU A 425 -32.14 -0.04 -10.71
N LEU A 426 -31.38 0.77 -9.99
CA LEU A 426 -31.62 2.21 -9.93
C LEU A 426 -31.29 2.89 -11.26
N TYR A 427 -30.16 2.55 -11.89
CA TYR A 427 -29.77 3.11 -13.18
C TYR A 427 -30.80 2.84 -14.28
N ASP A 428 -31.38 1.64 -14.33
CA ASP A 428 -32.37 1.25 -15.32
C ASP A 428 -33.69 2.03 -15.16
N ARG A 429 -34.01 2.49 -13.93
CA ARG A 429 -35.20 3.29 -13.63
C ARG A 429 -35.06 4.78 -13.85
N LEU A 430 -33.81 5.27 -13.95
CA LEU A 430 -33.58 6.68 -14.20
C LEU A 430 -33.88 7.05 -15.67
N PRO A 431 -34.53 8.21 -15.91
CA PRO A 431 -34.70 8.73 -17.26
C PRO A 431 -33.34 9.01 -17.89
N LYS A 432 -33.24 8.75 -19.20
CA LYS A 432 -32.01 8.94 -19.97
C LYS A 432 -31.89 10.37 -20.52
N GLU A 433 -32.37 11.34 -19.77
CA GLU A 433 -32.24 12.76 -20.05
C GLU A 433 -30.89 13.25 -19.57
N GLY A 434 -30.20 14.06 -20.38
CA GLY A 434 -28.87 14.54 -20.06
C GLY A 434 -27.85 13.39 -19.95
N ILE A 435 -26.94 13.49 -18.97
CA ILE A 435 -25.91 12.49 -18.72
C ILE A 435 -26.34 11.62 -17.54
N THR A 436 -26.70 10.36 -17.81
CA THR A 436 -27.02 9.35 -16.78
C THR A 436 -25.99 8.23 -16.86
N LEU A 437 -25.20 8.06 -15.80
CA LEU A 437 -24.06 7.13 -15.77
C LEU A 437 -24.24 6.05 -14.70
N HIS A 438 -23.67 4.87 -14.97
CA HIS A 438 -23.58 3.76 -14.05
C HIS A 438 -22.11 3.38 -13.84
N LEU A 439 -21.71 3.15 -12.59
CA LEU A 439 -20.36 2.73 -12.24
C LEU A 439 -20.37 1.57 -11.25
N SER A 440 -19.85 0.43 -11.67
CA SER A 440 -19.67 -0.74 -10.80
C SER A 440 -18.54 -1.64 -11.28
N LYS A 441 -18.05 -2.53 -10.41
CA LYS A 441 -17.04 -3.54 -10.77
C LYS A 441 -17.54 -4.62 -11.76
N MET A 442 -18.73 -4.50 -12.32
CA MET A 442 -19.19 -5.31 -13.46
C MET A 442 -18.64 -4.80 -14.79
N MET A 443 -18.17 -3.54 -14.82
CA MET A 443 -17.59 -2.93 -16.01
C MET A 443 -16.09 -3.29 -16.09
N CYS A 444 -15.57 -3.41 -17.30
CA CYS A 444 -14.13 -3.58 -17.48
C CYS A 444 -13.38 -2.30 -17.08
N PRO A 445 -12.09 -2.39 -16.71
CA PRO A 445 -11.32 -1.24 -16.23
C PRO A 445 -11.32 -0.05 -17.19
N GLU A 446 -11.22 -0.30 -18.50
CA GLU A 446 -11.24 0.77 -19.51
C GLU A 446 -12.57 1.52 -19.50
N HIS A 447 -13.70 0.81 -19.52
CA HIS A 447 -15.03 1.40 -19.46
C HIS A 447 -15.26 2.19 -18.15
N ILE A 448 -14.71 1.72 -17.02
CA ILE A 448 -14.74 2.50 -15.77
C ILE A 448 -13.98 3.81 -15.94
N ARG A 449 -12.81 3.78 -16.56
CA ARG A 449 -11.96 4.97 -16.81
C ARG A 449 -12.69 5.98 -17.70
N GLU A 450 -13.18 5.53 -18.85
CA GLU A 450 -13.96 6.37 -19.78
C GLU A 450 -15.17 7.01 -19.10
N THR A 451 -15.92 6.23 -18.32
CA THR A 451 -17.11 6.74 -17.61
C THR A 451 -16.74 7.77 -16.53
N ILE A 452 -15.62 7.58 -15.81
CA ILE A 452 -15.11 8.55 -14.85
C ILE A 452 -14.66 9.83 -15.56
N ASP A 453 -13.99 9.74 -16.69
CA ASP A 453 -13.54 10.90 -17.46
C ASP A 453 -14.73 11.66 -18.08
N GLN A 454 -15.73 10.95 -18.58
CA GLN A 454 -16.98 11.54 -19.02
C GLN A 454 -17.68 12.28 -17.88
N MET A 455 -17.79 11.67 -16.70
CA MET A 455 -18.39 12.28 -15.52
C MET A 455 -17.63 13.55 -15.09
N LYS A 456 -16.30 13.50 -15.04
CA LYS A 456 -15.47 14.65 -14.68
C LYS A 456 -15.58 15.80 -15.68
N SER A 457 -15.64 15.47 -16.97
CA SER A 457 -15.81 16.46 -18.04
C SER A 457 -17.18 17.13 -17.94
N ALA A 458 -18.25 16.34 -17.74
CA ALA A 458 -19.60 16.85 -17.56
C ALA A 458 -19.76 17.74 -16.32
N LEU A 459 -19.09 17.39 -15.21
CA LEU A 459 -19.14 18.19 -13.97
C LEU A 459 -18.46 19.55 -14.11
N LYS A 460 -17.47 19.67 -15.01
CA LYS A 460 -16.77 20.94 -15.31
C LYS A 460 -17.55 21.82 -16.31
N ASP A 461 -18.35 21.18 -17.15
CA ASP A 461 -19.13 21.87 -18.17
C ASP A 461 -20.38 22.51 -17.53
N GLU A 462 -20.44 23.83 -17.54
CA GLU A 462 -21.58 24.60 -17.00
C GLU A 462 -22.85 24.43 -17.85
N ASP A 463 -22.70 24.16 -19.14
CA ASP A 463 -23.84 23.94 -20.07
C ASP A 463 -24.50 22.58 -19.86
N THR A 464 -23.81 21.63 -19.26
CA THR A 464 -24.40 20.32 -18.90
C THR A 464 -25.28 20.44 -17.67
N GLU A 465 -26.59 20.61 -17.88
CA GLU A 465 -27.54 20.82 -16.78
C GLU A 465 -27.82 19.56 -15.95
N ILE A 466 -28.00 18.41 -16.58
CA ILE A 466 -28.46 17.18 -15.93
C ILE A 466 -27.34 16.13 -15.92
N ILE A 467 -26.89 15.79 -14.71
CA ILE A 467 -25.90 14.74 -14.47
C ILE A 467 -26.41 13.85 -13.33
N ARG A 468 -26.78 12.62 -13.63
CA ARG A 468 -27.19 11.62 -12.65
C ARG A 468 -26.23 10.45 -12.69
N VAL A 469 -25.63 10.13 -11.57
CA VAL A 469 -24.66 9.03 -11.46
C VAL A 469 -25.13 8.05 -10.39
N VAL A 470 -25.22 6.78 -10.75
CA VAL A 470 -25.44 5.69 -9.80
C VAL A 470 -24.19 4.82 -9.76
N SER A 471 -23.59 4.67 -8.59
CA SER A 471 -22.34 3.94 -8.41
C SER A 471 -22.40 3.00 -7.20
N THR A 472 -21.58 1.96 -7.23
CA THR A 472 -21.17 1.27 -6.01
C THR A 472 -20.11 2.09 -5.29
N GLN A 473 -19.49 1.54 -4.22
CA GLN A 473 -18.43 2.21 -3.44
C GLN A 473 -17.21 2.66 -4.26
N LEU A 474 -17.17 2.38 -5.56
CA LEU A 474 -16.09 2.73 -6.47
C LEU A 474 -15.69 4.22 -6.44
N VAL A 475 -16.65 5.10 -6.17
CA VAL A 475 -16.45 6.56 -6.16
C VAL A 475 -16.30 7.14 -4.75
N GLU A 476 -16.47 6.33 -3.68
CA GLU A 476 -16.27 6.78 -2.30
C GLU A 476 -14.82 7.17 -2.04
N ALA A 477 -13.90 6.41 -2.62
CA ALA A 477 -12.48 6.67 -2.49
C ALA A 477 -11.83 6.80 -3.88
N GLY A 478 -10.87 7.69 -4.02
CA GLY A 478 -9.99 7.78 -5.20
C GLY A 478 -10.53 8.47 -6.43
N VAL A 479 -11.75 8.91 -6.46
CA VAL A 479 -12.27 9.69 -7.59
C VAL A 479 -12.46 11.14 -7.16
N ASP A 480 -11.80 12.06 -7.87
CA ASP A 480 -11.92 13.49 -7.61
C ASP A 480 -13.15 14.04 -8.34
N ILE A 481 -14.27 14.07 -7.62
CA ILE A 481 -15.58 14.54 -8.09
C ILE A 481 -16.25 15.39 -7.02
N ASP A 482 -17.05 16.34 -7.47
CA ASP A 482 -17.77 17.28 -6.64
C ASP A 482 -19.21 17.40 -7.10
N PHE A 483 -20.15 16.90 -6.29
CA PHE A 483 -21.59 16.98 -6.55
C PHE A 483 -22.27 17.90 -5.53
N PRO A 484 -23.30 18.65 -5.93
CA PRO A 484 -24.06 19.46 -4.99
C PRO A 484 -24.98 18.61 -4.08
N VAL A 485 -25.31 17.39 -4.50
CA VAL A 485 -26.16 16.47 -3.73
C VAL A 485 -25.66 15.04 -3.87
N VAL A 486 -25.55 14.35 -2.75
CA VAL A 486 -25.15 12.94 -2.69
C VAL A 486 -26.20 12.13 -1.94
N TYR A 487 -26.57 10.98 -2.47
CA TYR A 487 -27.37 9.96 -1.81
C TYR A 487 -26.48 8.76 -1.49
N ARG A 488 -26.51 8.28 -0.26
CA ARG A 488 -25.76 7.11 0.18
C ARG A 488 -26.70 6.08 0.79
N GLN A 489 -26.73 4.88 0.21
CA GLN A 489 -27.41 3.76 0.88
C GLN A 489 -26.74 3.51 2.24
N GLU A 490 -27.52 3.19 3.25
CA GLU A 490 -27.06 2.91 4.60
C GLU A 490 -25.83 1.97 4.63
N ALA A 491 -24.77 2.37 5.31
CA ALA A 491 -23.50 1.66 5.39
C ALA A 491 -22.76 2.06 6.69
N GLY A 492 -21.59 1.49 6.94
CA GLY A 492 -20.74 1.92 8.04
C GLY A 492 -20.41 3.41 7.99
N LEU A 493 -20.19 4.02 9.15
CA LEU A 493 -19.97 5.47 9.28
C LEU A 493 -18.85 5.99 8.36
N ASP A 494 -17.77 5.24 8.21
CA ASP A 494 -16.66 5.60 7.34
C ASP A 494 -17.08 5.75 5.88
N SER A 495 -17.89 4.82 5.36
CA SER A 495 -18.45 4.90 4.00
C SER A 495 -19.38 6.09 3.82
N VAL A 496 -20.22 6.39 4.83
CA VAL A 496 -21.10 7.57 4.80
C VAL A 496 -20.28 8.85 4.76
N LEU A 497 -19.23 8.96 5.57
CA LEU A 497 -18.34 10.12 5.59
C LEU A 497 -17.53 10.26 4.28
N GLN A 498 -17.09 9.16 3.68
CA GLN A 498 -16.42 9.16 2.39
C GLN A 498 -17.35 9.63 1.25
N ALA A 499 -18.60 9.15 1.26
CA ALA A 499 -19.63 9.61 0.33
C ALA A 499 -19.95 11.11 0.52
N ALA A 500 -20.10 11.56 1.77
CA ALA A 500 -20.28 12.98 2.10
C ALA A 500 -19.09 13.84 1.62
N GLY A 501 -17.89 13.29 1.62
CA GLY A 501 -16.69 13.91 1.05
C GLY A 501 -16.72 14.12 -0.48
N ARG A 502 -17.75 13.61 -1.19
CA ARG A 502 -18.03 13.88 -2.62
C ARG A 502 -19.11 14.94 -2.81
N CYS A 503 -19.69 15.40 -1.72
CA CYS A 503 -20.68 16.46 -1.68
C CYS A 503 -19.98 17.80 -1.37
N ASN A 504 -20.18 18.81 -2.22
CA ASN A 504 -19.61 20.16 -2.02
C ASN A 504 -18.10 20.14 -1.68
N ARG A 505 -17.37 19.28 -2.36
CA ARG A 505 -15.95 19.01 -2.06
C ARG A 505 -15.06 20.25 -2.18
N GLU A 506 -15.34 21.13 -3.14
CA GLU A 506 -14.59 22.36 -3.38
C GLU A 506 -15.18 23.57 -2.65
N GLY A 507 -16.23 23.38 -1.84
CA GLY A 507 -16.85 24.46 -1.07
C GLY A 507 -17.51 25.53 -1.95
N ARG A 508 -18.10 25.14 -3.09
CA ARG A 508 -18.78 26.06 -4.02
C ARG A 508 -20.07 26.63 -3.46
N GLN A 509 -20.65 25.94 -2.49
CA GLN A 509 -21.85 26.35 -1.76
C GLN A 509 -21.55 26.37 -0.27
N GLU A 510 -22.25 27.20 0.49
CA GLU A 510 -22.07 27.29 1.94
C GLU A 510 -22.35 25.95 2.63
N MET A 511 -23.48 25.30 2.27
CA MET A 511 -23.88 24.02 2.84
C MET A 511 -24.62 23.17 1.79
N CYS A 512 -24.21 21.91 1.64
CA CYS A 512 -24.93 20.92 0.82
C CYS A 512 -25.41 19.75 1.67
N THR A 513 -26.27 18.91 1.11
CA THR A 513 -26.84 17.78 1.86
C THR A 513 -26.42 16.43 1.25
N THR A 514 -25.98 15.55 2.12
CA THR A 514 -25.86 14.12 1.82
C THR A 514 -26.99 13.38 2.51
N TYR A 515 -27.80 12.69 1.71
CA TYR A 515 -28.93 11.89 2.17
C TYR A 515 -28.50 10.45 2.38
N VAL A 516 -28.77 9.91 3.57
CA VAL A 516 -28.57 8.49 3.88
C VAL A 516 -29.92 7.80 3.86
N PHE A 517 -30.06 6.73 3.08
CA PHE A 517 -31.31 6.01 2.88
C PHE A 517 -31.13 4.50 2.99
N SER A 518 -32.21 3.80 3.35
CA SER A 518 -32.28 2.33 3.36
C SER A 518 -33.18 1.83 2.25
N LEU A 519 -32.79 0.72 1.59
CA LEU A 519 -33.67 0.00 0.67
C LEU A 519 -34.56 -0.98 1.41
N THR A 520 -35.80 -1.17 0.95
CA THR A 520 -36.75 -2.15 1.53
C THR A 520 -36.21 -3.57 1.43
N LYS A 521 -36.47 -4.39 2.47
CA LYS A 521 -35.92 -5.75 2.65
C LYS A 521 -36.39 -6.81 1.63
N GLU A 522 -37.15 -6.47 0.60
CA GLU A 522 -37.64 -7.43 -0.39
C GLU A 522 -36.57 -8.09 -1.27
N HIS A 523 -35.32 -7.66 -1.13
CA HIS A 523 -34.20 -8.25 -1.85
C HIS A 523 -33.22 -8.93 -0.88
N ASN A 524 -33.44 -10.24 -0.67
CA ASN A 524 -32.45 -11.11 -0.03
C ASN A 524 -31.13 -11.10 -0.81
N LEU A 525 -30.03 -10.77 -0.14
CA LEU A 525 -28.69 -10.87 -0.71
C LEU A 525 -28.39 -12.32 -1.14
N PRO A 526 -27.74 -12.55 -2.28
CA PRO A 526 -27.27 -13.88 -2.67
C PRO A 526 -26.35 -14.48 -1.61
N ARG A 527 -26.46 -15.77 -1.34
CA ARG A 527 -25.72 -16.50 -0.29
C ARG A 527 -24.19 -16.37 -0.36
N GLY A 528 -23.60 -15.99 -1.50
CA GLY A 528 -22.16 -15.81 -1.69
C GLY A 528 -21.59 -14.47 -1.20
N GLU A 529 -22.42 -13.47 -0.95
CA GLU A 529 -21.99 -12.12 -0.48
C GLU A 529 -22.13 -11.94 1.05
N MET A 530 -22.46 -13.02 1.78
CA MET A 530 -22.78 -12.96 3.22
C MET A 530 -21.58 -12.58 4.13
N GLN A 531 -20.33 -12.78 3.72
CA GLN A 531 -19.18 -12.37 4.55
C GLN A 531 -19.00 -10.86 4.54
N ASP A 532 -19.12 -10.21 3.38
CA ASP A 532 -19.04 -8.75 3.27
C ASP A 532 -20.29 -8.08 3.84
N ALA A 533 -21.46 -8.72 3.71
CA ALA A 533 -22.71 -8.24 4.28
C ALA A 533 -22.74 -8.32 5.83
N ASN A 534 -22.09 -9.32 6.43
CA ASN A 534 -21.97 -9.41 7.88
C ASN A 534 -21.02 -8.35 8.44
N TYR A 535 -19.94 -8.03 7.75
CA TYR A 535 -19.04 -6.94 8.11
C TYR A 535 -19.74 -5.57 7.98
N ALA A 536 -20.46 -5.36 6.88
CA ALA A 536 -21.29 -4.17 6.68
C ALA A 536 -22.41 -4.05 7.74
N ARG A 537 -23.04 -5.17 8.15
CA ARG A 537 -24.05 -5.20 9.22
C ARG A 537 -23.45 -4.86 10.59
N LEU A 538 -22.30 -5.43 10.96
CA LEU A 538 -21.62 -5.10 12.21
C LEU A 538 -21.28 -3.60 12.28
N ASN A 539 -20.76 -3.04 11.18
CA ASN A 539 -20.47 -1.61 11.09
C ASN A 539 -21.74 -0.74 11.11
N LEU A 540 -22.85 -1.22 10.57
CA LEU A 540 -24.16 -0.57 10.64
C LEU A 540 -24.73 -0.57 12.05
N ASP A 541 -24.65 -1.69 12.75
CA ASP A 541 -25.17 -1.79 14.11
C ASP A 541 -24.38 -0.87 15.05
N VAL A 542 -23.05 -0.85 14.96
CA VAL A 542 -22.20 0.10 15.70
C VAL A 542 -22.48 1.56 15.30
N SER A 543 -22.77 1.84 14.03
CA SER A 543 -23.08 3.21 13.57
C SER A 543 -24.46 3.72 13.99
N ARG A 544 -25.41 2.82 14.31
CA ARG A 544 -26.76 3.18 14.81
C ARG A 544 -26.75 3.55 16.28
N ASP A 545 -25.79 3.07 17.05
CA ASP A 545 -25.64 3.38 18.47
C ASP A 545 -24.88 4.70 18.72
N TRP A 546 -24.44 5.40 17.66
CA TRP A 546 -23.79 6.72 17.65
C TRP A 546 -24.67 7.77 16.95
#